data_8dbfc9855b83ce3395f752ddf4fd91ca
#
_entry.id   8dbfc9855b83ce3395f752ddf4fd91ca
#
_cell.length_a   1.000
_cell.length_b   1.000
_cell.length_c   1.000
_cell.angle_alpha   90.00
_cell.angle_beta   90.00
_cell.angle_gamma   90.00
#
_symmetry.space_group_name_H-M   'P 1'
#
loop_
_entity.id
_entity.type
_entity.pdbx_description
1 polymer ?
#
loop_
_entity_poly.entity_id
_entity_poly.type
_entity_poly.pdbx_seq_one_letter_code
_entity_poly.pdbx_strand_id
1 'polypeptide(L)'
;MQFLWKYVDEMVGKGLEMNVLAQFFFYSALTLVPASLPLAILLAALITFGNFGERFELLAMKAAGISLLKIMRPLIIFISIICCVSFYFQNVIGPKAQTKLWTLLVSMKQKSPEVDIPEGVFYDEIDGYNLYVKHKNRKTGMLYDVLIYNFEKGFENAQIIKSDSGRLEMTADKQHLYLHLYSGEQFENLKSQSMNQKNVPYRREAFVEKHAIIEFNSDFNMVDAGFMSNQSNSKDMKMLQAGIDSMKVQNDSIGRTYYKEAMASTYKATSNTLSKADTIKIESATLGSYDVDSLFNVATLMQKQKIMSTAVSRAESAASDWSFKGFNISQTENSLRRHMTSWHEKLTLSLACLIFFFIGAPLGGILSLIHI
;
A
#
# COMPACT_ATOMS: atom_id res chain seq x y z
N MET A 1 12.57 19.08 1.96
CA MET A 1 12.36 19.49 3.37
C MET A 1 11.12 18.83 3.99
N GLN A 2 9.89 18.96 3.43
CA GLN A 2 8.68 18.31 4.00
C GLN A 2 8.78 16.79 4.16
N PHE A 3 9.43 16.08 3.23
CA PHE A 3 9.65 14.64 3.32
C PHE A 3 10.49 14.25 4.53
N LEU A 4 11.53 15.02 4.84
CA LEU A 4 12.39 14.77 5.99
C LEU A 4 11.67 15.03 7.31
N TRP A 5 10.87 16.10 7.41
CA TRP A 5 10.08 16.40 8.61
C TRP A 5 9.09 15.30 8.96
N LYS A 6 8.43 14.73 7.95
CA LYS A 6 7.47 13.64 8.16
C LYS A 6 8.08 12.42 8.85
N TYR A 7 9.35 12.12 8.58
CA TYR A 7 10.03 10.95 9.13
C TYR A 7 10.91 11.26 10.34
N VAL A 8 11.28 12.53 10.56
CA VAL A 8 12.07 12.94 11.73
C VAL A 8 11.29 12.68 13.02
N ASP A 9 10.00 13.00 13.06
CA ASP A 9 9.15 12.74 14.22
C ASP A 9 9.00 11.24 14.54
N GLU A 10 8.99 10.39 13.52
CA GLU A 10 8.97 8.93 13.68
C GLU A 10 10.34 8.36 14.12
N MET A 11 11.42 9.11 13.92
CA MET A 11 12.79 8.66 14.16
C MET A 11 13.36 9.17 15.50
N VAL A 12 12.96 10.37 15.90
CA VAL A 12 13.42 10.99 17.14
C VAL A 12 12.75 10.31 18.33
N GLY A 13 13.53 9.64 19.16
CA GLY A 13 13.05 8.93 20.35
C GLY A 13 13.11 7.40 20.26
N LYS A 14 13.36 6.83 19.08
CA LYS A 14 13.43 5.36 18.89
C LYS A 14 14.81 4.73 19.19
N GLY A 15 15.77 5.48 19.71
CA GLY A 15 17.10 4.96 20.04
C GLY A 15 17.85 4.33 18.86
N LEU A 16 17.61 4.84 17.64
CA LEU A 16 18.23 4.34 16.41
C LEU A 16 19.73 4.69 16.39
N GLU A 17 20.55 3.78 15.92
CA GLU A 17 21.96 4.03 15.70
C GLU A 17 22.16 5.15 14.66
N MET A 18 23.10 6.06 14.92
CA MET A 18 23.42 7.17 14.03
C MET A 18 23.76 6.71 12.61
N ASN A 19 24.34 5.52 12.46
CA ASN A 19 24.67 4.92 11.18
C ASN A 19 23.41 4.57 10.36
N VAL A 20 22.37 4.04 10.99
CA VAL A 20 21.08 3.73 10.33
C VAL A 20 20.40 5.01 9.88
N LEU A 21 20.46 6.05 10.71
CA LEU A 21 19.91 7.36 10.39
C LEU A 21 20.65 8.00 9.20
N ALA A 22 21.98 7.95 9.18
CA ALA A 22 22.78 8.44 8.06
C ALA A 22 22.48 7.69 6.75
N GLN A 23 22.33 6.37 6.80
CA GLN A 23 21.93 5.56 5.65
C GLN A 23 20.53 5.95 5.13
N PHE A 24 19.58 6.16 6.03
CA PHE A 24 18.24 6.61 5.66
C PHE A 24 18.26 7.94 4.92
N PHE A 25 18.95 8.94 5.45
CA PHE A 25 19.08 10.24 4.80
C PHE A 25 19.80 10.16 3.46
N PHE A 26 20.83 9.32 3.35
CA PHE A 26 21.55 9.10 2.11
C PHE A 26 20.65 8.50 1.02
N TYR A 27 19.94 7.40 1.33
CA TYR A 27 19.03 6.79 0.36
C TYR A 27 17.82 7.69 0.03
N SER A 28 17.30 8.44 1.00
CA SER A 28 16.27 9.45 0.77
C SER A 28 16.74 10.54 -0.20
N ALA A 29 17.93 11.06 -0.01
CA ALA A 29 18.52 12.05 -0.91
C ALA A 29 18.65 11.49 -2.34
N LEU A 30 19.13 10.26 -2.49
CA LEU A 30 19.23 9.61 -3.79
C LEU A 30 17.89 9.47 -4.50
N THR A 31 16.79 9.19 -3.77
CA THR A 31 15.46 9.08 -4.39
C THR A 31 14.90 10.41 -4.87
N LEU A 32 15.34 11.53 -4.29
CA LEU A 32 14.89 12.87 -4.68
C LEU A 32 15.63 13.46 -5.88
N VAL A 33 16.86 12.98 -6.18
CA VAL A 33 17.70 13.48 -7.27
C VAL A 33 16.96 13.54 -8.62
N PRO A 34 16.27 12.48 -9.10
CA PRO A 34 15.64 12.49 -10.41
C PRO A 34 14.55 13.56 -10.56
N ALA A 35 13.79 13.82 -9.49
CA ALA A 35 12.71 14.79 -9.52
C ALA A 35 13.22 16.25 -9.41
N SER A 36 14.31 16.48 -8.68
CA SER A 36 14.88 17.80 -8.48
C SER A 36 15.76 18.29 -9.65
N LEU A 37 16.35 17.36 -10.40
CA LEU A 37 17.34 17.67 -11.44
C LEU A 37 16.75 18.48 -12.60
N PRO A 38 15.58 18.19 -13.19
CA PRO A 38 14.99 19.03 -14.24
C PRO A 38 14.70 20.46 -13.76
N LEU A 39 14.22 20.60 -12.50
CA LEU A 39 13.94 21.92 -11.93
C LEU A 39 15.21 22.73 -11.70
N ALA A 40 16.27 22.08 -11.24
CA ALA A 40 17.59 22.71 -11.08
C ALA A 40 18.16 23.20 -12.43
N ILE A 41 17.98 22.41 -13.49
CA ILE A 41 18.41 22.80 -14.85
C ILE A 41 17.60 23.99 -15.36
N LEU A 42 16.29 24.01 -15.13
CA LEU A 42 15.42 25.13 -15.47
C LEU A 42 15.93 26.42 -14.81
N LEU A 43 16.16 26.38 -13.50
CA LEU A 43 16.62 27.51 -12.72
C LEU A 43 18.03 27.97 -13.17
N ALA A 44 18.94 27.02 -13.37
CA ALA A 44 20.28 27.32 -13.86
C ALA A 44 20.26 27.99 -15.25
N ALA A 45 19.42 27.49 -16.15
CA ALA A 45 19.23 28.07 -17.48
C ALA A 45 18.66 29.50 -17.40
N LEU A 46 17.63 29.71 -16.58
CA LEU A 46 17.04 31.03 -16.34
C LEU A 46 18.07 32.04 -15.84
N ILE A 47 18.85 31.69 -14.82
CA ILE A 47 19.88 32.56 -14.23
C ILE A 47 20.99 32.84 -15.24
N THR A 48 21.47 31.81 -15.95
CA THR A 48 22.57 31.96 -16.88
C THR A 48 22.19 32.88 -18.05
N PHE A 49 21.06 32.63 -18.71
CA PHE A 49 20.59 33.42 -19.83
C PHE A 49 20.04 34.78 -19.40
N GLY A 50 19.50 34.87 -18.17
CA GLY A 50 19.15 36.14 -17.55
C GLY A 50 20.36 37.05 -17.39
N ASN A 51 21.45 36.54 -16.82
CA ASN A 51 22.71 37.28 -16.67
C ASN A 51 23.31 37.69 -18.01
N PHE A 52 23.25 36.83 -19.04
CA PHE A 52 23.71 37.22 -20.40
C PHE A 52 22.87 38.35 -21.00
N GLY A 53 21.57 38.39 -20.71
CA GLY A 53 20.68 39.48 -21.13
C GLY A 53 21.00 40.78 -20.37
N GLU A 54 21.08 40.72 -19.05
CA GLU A 54 21.34 41.86 -18.16
C GLU A 54 22.67 42.53 -18.47
N ARG A 55 23.69 41.76 -18.83
CA ARG A 55 25.02 42.30 -19.24
C ARG A 55 25.12 42.69 -20.72
N PHE A 56 24.01 42.68 -21.47
CA PHE A 56 23.97 42.94 -22.91
C PHE A 56 24.81 41.96 -23.77
N GLU A 57 25.40 40.94 -23.20
CA GLU A 57 26.22 39.95 -23.91
C GLU A 57 25.41 39.21 -24.96
N LEU A 58 24.16 38.79 -24.60
CA LEU A 58 23.24 38.13 -25.52
C LEU A 58 22.85 39.05 -26.68
N LEU A 59 22.63 40.33 -26.39
CA LEU A 59 22.29 41.34 -27.41
C LEU A 59 23.47 41.59 -28.37
N ALA A 60 24.68 41.71 -27.83
CA ALA A 60 25.90 41.89 -28.63
C ALA A 60 26.16 40.70 -29.56
N MET A 61 25.98 39.46 -29.07
CA MET A 61 26.11 38.25 -29.89
C MET A 61 25.03 38.18 -30.99
N LYS A 62 23.81 38.56 -30.69
CA LYS A 62 22.71 38.64 -31.70
C LYS A 62 22.96 39.74 -32.73
N ALA A 63 23.45 40.90 -32.32
CA ALA A 63 23.84 42.01 -33.24
C ALA A 63 24.98 41.60 -34.17
N ALA A 64 25.87 40.72 -33.73
CA ALA A 64 26.90 40.11 -34.55
C ALA A 64 26.39 39.01 -35.52
N GLY A 65 25.06 38.77 -35.57
CA GLY A 65 24.42 37.77 -36.44
C GLY A 65 24.47 36.34 -35.95
N ILE A 66 24.82 36.09 -34.66
CA ILE A 66 24.87 34.76 -34.08
C ILE A 66 23.47 34.36 -33.62
N SER A 67 22.95 33.23 -34.14
CA SER A 67 21.65 32.71 -33.75
C SER A 67 21.66 32.17 -32.30
N LEU A 68 20.54 32.31 -31.59
CA LEU A 68 20.38 31.82 -30.21
C LEU A 68 20.73 30.32 -30.09
N LEU A 69 20.31 29.50 -31.05
CA LEU A 69 20.62 28.07 -31.08
C LEU A 69 22.13 27.81 -31.17
N LYS A 70 22.88 28.65 -31.85
CA LYS A 70 24.34 28.52 -31.95
C LYS A 70 25.03 28.86 -30.62
N ILE A 71 24.47 29.83 -29.87
CA ILE A 71 24.92 30.17 -28.52
C ILE A 71 24.60 29.04 -27.54
N MET A 72 23.41 28.44 -27.66
CA MET A 72 22.95 27.33 -26.78
C MET A 72 23.65 26.01 -27.10
N ARG A 73 24.22 25.80 -28.27
CA ARG A 73 24.75 24.51 -28.75
C ARG A 73 25.69 23.80 -27.75
N PRO A 74 26.70 24.43 -27.15
CA PRO A 74 27.57 23.76 -26.17
C PRO A 74 26.81 23.33 -24.93
N LEU A 75 25.82 24.09 -24.46
CA LEU A 75 24.99 23.75 -23.31
C LEU A 75 24.02 22.63 -23.63
N ILE A 76 23.46 22.60 -24.85
CA ILE A 76 22.59 21.51 -25.31
C ILE A 76 23.35 20.17 -25.25
N ILE A 77 24.59 20.13 -25.71
CA ILE A 77 25.45 18.93 -25.67
C ILE A 77 25.66 18.50 -24.20
N PHE A 78 26.02 19.46 -23.35
CA PHE A 78 26.26 19.19 -21.93
C PHE A 78 24.99 18.66 -21.22
N ILE A 79 23.84 19.27 -21.46
CA ILE A 79 22.56 18.84 -20.88
C ILE A 79 22.11 17.48 -21.43
N SER A 80 22.41 17.19 -22.71
CA SER A 80 22.15 15.87 -23.28
C SER A 80 22.94 14.77 -22.57
N ILE A 81 24.20 15.06 -22.20
CA ILE A 81 24.99 14.14 -21.38
C ILE A 81 24.36 13.95 -20.01
N ILE A 82 23.92 15.04 -19.36
CA ILE A 82 23.23 14.96 -18.06
C ILE A 82 21.93 14.16 -18.19
N CYS A 83 21.17 14.31 -19.26
CA CYS A 83 19.97 13.52 -19.55
C CYS A 83 20.27 12.02 -19.60
N CYS A 84 21.32 11.60 -20.28
CA CYS A 84 21.76 10.20 -20.33
C CYS A 84 22.19 9.68 -18.95
N VAL A 85 22.92 10.49 -18.19
CA VAL A 85 23.32 10.14 -16.81
C VAL A 85 22.11 10.04 -15.91
N SER A 86 21.15 10.96 -16.02
CA SER A 86 19.89 10.94 -15.29
C SER A 86 19.08 9.67 -15.59
N PHE A 87 19.00 9.29 -16.86
CA PHE A 87 18.33 8.04 -17.26
C PHE A 87 19.01 6.80 -16.65
N TYR A 88 20.33 6.72 -16.73
CA TYR A 88 21.08 5.64 -16.08
C TYR A 88 20.84 5.60 -14.58
N PHE A 89 20.86 6.77 -13.94
CA PHE A 89 20.61 6.90 -12.51
C PHE A 89 19.22 6.37 -12.13
N GLN A 90 18.17 6.79 -12.85
CA GLN A 90 16.79 6.35 -12.60
C GLN A 90 16.56 4.86 -12.86
N ASN A 91 17.35 4.28 -13.80
CA ASN A 91 17.17 2.89 -14.17
C ASN A 91 17.95 1.92 -13.25
N VAL A 92 19.09 2.34 -12.71
CA VAL A 92 19.99 1.45 -11.96
C VAL A 92 20.11 1.84 -10.49
N ILE A 93 20.38 3.10 -10.20
CA ILE A 93 20.64 3.57 -8.83
C ILE A 93 19.33 3.80 -8.08
N GLY A 94 18.37 4.45 -8.71
CA GLY A 94 17.06 4.79 -8.14
C GLY A 94 16.32 3.58 -7.55
N PRO A 95 16.11 2.51 -8.31
CA PRO A 95 15.44 1.29 -7.81
C PRO A 95 16.13 0.67 -6.60
N LYS A 96 17.46 0.58 -6.63
CA LYS A 96 18.26 0.06 -5.51
C LYS A 96 18.16 0.94 -4.27
N ALA A 97 18.24 2.26 -4.46
CA ALA A 97 18.08 3.24 -3.38
C ALA A 97 16.68 3.16 -2.77
N GLN A 98 15.64 3.07 -3.60
CA GLN A 98 14.26 2.94 -3.18
C GLN A 98 14.01 1.66 -2.36
N THR A 99 14.51 0.52 -2.84
CA THR A 99 14.42 -0.75 -2.11
C THR A 99 15.08 -0.64 -0.74
N LYS A 100 16.31 -0.10 -0.67
CA LYS A 100 17.03 0.10 0.59
C LYS A 100 16.31 1.04 1.53
N LEU A 101 15.77 2.14 1.01
CA LEU A 101 15.00 3.12 1.80
C LEU A 101 13.76 2.46 2.43
N TRP A 102 12.98 1.73 1.64
CA TRP A 102 11.80 1.04 2.15
C TRP A 102 12.14 -0.07 3.14
N THR A 103 13.19 -0.85 2.87
CA THR A 103 13.69 -1.85 3.82
C THR A 103 14.06 -1.21 5.16
N LEU A 104 14.75 -0.07 5.13
CA LEU A 104 15.09 0.67 6.34
C LEU A 104 13.83 1.18 7.07
N LEU A 105 12.87 1.77 6.34
CA LEU A 105 11.61 2.27 6.92
C LEU A 105 10.82 1.17 7.63
N VAL A 106 10.64 0.03 6.98
CA VAL A 106 9.93 -1.11 7.58
C VAL A 106 10.70 -1.64 8.77
N SER A 107 12.02 -1.80 8.63
CA SER A 107 12.89 -2.24 9.71
C SER A 107 12.84 -1.31 10.94
N MET A 108 12.75 -0.01 10.70
CA MET A 108 12.64 0.99 11.77
C MET A 108 11.27 0.96 12.46
N LYS A 109 10.20 0.66 11.73
CA LYS A 109 8.86 0.46 12.31
C LYS A 109 8.82 -0.78 13.20
N GLN A 110 9.44 -1.86 12.78
CA GLN A 110 9.47 -3.12 13.55
C GLN A 110 10.37 -3.08 14.79
N LYS A 111 11.34 -2.14 14.86
CA LYS A 111 12.35 -2.11 15.94
C LYS A 111 11.79 -1.68 17.31
N SER A 112 10.65 -1.02 17.37
CA SER A 112 10.12 -0.49 18.64
C SER A 112 8.59 -0.39 18.60
N PRO A 113 7.85 -1.52 18.66
CA PRO A 113 6.39 -1.51 18.72
C PRO A 113 5.87 -0.80 19.96
N GLU A 114 6.63 -0.81 21.05
CA GLU A 114 6.33 -0.09 22.29
C GLU A 114 6.24 1.44 22.12
N VAL A 115 6.90 1.99 21.10
CA VAL A 115 6.87 3.44 20.82
C VAL A 115 5.74 3.82 19.86
N ASP A 116 5.25 2.89 19.06
CA ASP A 116 4.29 3.16 17.96
C ASP A 116 2.81 2.94 18.34
N ILE A 117 2.49 2.57 19.60
CA ILE A 117 1.08 2.42 20.02
C ILE A 117 0.41 3.79 19.99
N PRO A 118 -0.60 3.99 19.09
CA PRO A 118 -1.31 5.26 18.97
C PRO A 118 -2.26 5.47 20.15
N GLU A 119 -2.47 6.73 20.54
CA GLU A 119 -3.48 7.09 21.55
C GLU A 119 -4.88 7.09 20.95
N GLY A 120 -5.85 6.49 21.63
CA GLY A 120 -7.25 6.55 21.26
C GLY A 120 -7.67 5.70 20.06
N VAL A 121 -6.77 4.83 19.55
CA VAL A 121 -7.03 3.95 18.41
C VAL A 121 -6.62 2.52 18.78
N PHE A 122 -7.32 1.53 18.22
CA PHE A 122 -6.90 0.15 18.37
C PHE A 122 -5.65 -0.14 17.53
N TYR A 123 -4.66 -0.75 18.18
CA TYR A 123 -3.42 -1.20 17.58
C TYR A 123 -3.48 -2.72 17.41
N ASP A 124 -3.43 -3.20 16.17
CA ASP A 124 -3.61 -4.60 15.77
C ASP A 124 -2.36 -5.21 15.09
N GLU A 125 -1.20 -4.53 15.18
CA GLU A 125 0.05 -5.03 14.58
C GLU A 125 0.72 -6.17 15.38
N ILE A 126 0.16 -6.56 16.53
CA ILE A 126 0.61 -7.69 17.34
C ILE A 126 -0.30 -8.89 17.06
N ASP A 127 0.24 -9.96 16.50
CA ASP A 127 -0.53 -11.15 16.16
C ASP A 127 -1.31 -11.71 17.36
N GLY A 128 -2.62 -11.84 17.20
CA GLY A 128 -3.51 -12.35 18.25
C GLY A 128 -3.93 -11.35 19.31
N TYR A 129 -3.44 -10.10 19.25
CA TYR A 129 -3.74 -9.07 20.25
C TYR A 129 -4.22 -7.78 19.59
N ASN A 130 -5.31 -7.20 20.12
CA ASN A 130 -5.72 -5.83 19.81
C ASN A 130 -5.58 -4.99 21.06
N LEU A 131 -4.70 -3.99 21.01
CA LEU A 131 -4.37 -3.13 22.12
C LEU A 131 -4.99 -1.73 21.91
N TYR A 132 -5.71 -1.24 22.91
CA TYR A 132 -6.22 0.14 22.94
C TYR A 132 -5.64 0.85 24.14
N VAL A 133 -5.12 2.06 23.92
CA VAL A 133 -4.55 2.91 24.96
C VAL A 133 -5.19 4.29 24.84
N LYS A 134 -5.78 4.77 25.92
CA LYS A 134 -6.43 6.08 25.90
C LYS A 134 -5.42 7.22 25.97
N HIS A 135 -4.37 7.04 26.77
CA HIS A 135 -3.33 8.04 26.99
C HIS A 135 -1.96 7.40 27.17
N LYS A 136 -0.92 8.00 26.60
CA LYS A 136 0.44 7.52 26.69
C LYS A 136 1.39 8.64 27.15
N ASN A 137 2.17 8.37 28.18
CA ASN A 137 3.24 9.27 28.58
C ASN A 137 4.52 8.94 27.79
N ARG A 138 4.83 9.74 26.77
CA ARG A 138 6.01 9.54 25.90
C ARG A 138 7.36 9.60 26.63
N LYS A 139 7.43 10.22 27.82
CA LYS A 139 8.69 10.32 28.58
C LYS A 139 8.97 9.09 29.43
N THR A 140 7.93 8.49 30.01
CA THR A 140 8.04 7.34 30.93
C THR A 140 7.68 6.01 30.29
N GLY A 141 7.08 6.02 29.07
CA GLY A 141 6.57 4.81 28.42
C GLY A 141 5.29 4.25 29.07
N MET A 142 4.72 4.94 30.06
CA MET A 142 3.51 4.48 30.75
C MET A 142 2.27 4.68 29.87
N LEU A 143 1.44 3.66 29.82
CA LEU A 143 0.17 3.60 29.14
C LEU A 143 -0.94 3.70 30.18
N TYR A 144 -2.01 4.45 29.90
CA TYR A 144 -3.14 4.67 30.80
C TYR A 144 -4.46 4.27 30.13
N ASP A 145 -5.39 3.73 30.92
CA ASP A 145 -6.67 3.17 30.46
C ASP A 145 -6.44 2.17 29.31
N VAL A 146 -5.74 1.09 29.64
CA VAL A 146 -5.33 0.06 28.68
C VAL A 146 -6.44 -0.98 28.55
N LEU A 147 -6.85 -1.28 27.32
CA LEU A 147 -7.78 -2.35 26.99
C LEU A 147 -7.13 -3.27 25.97
N ILE A 148 -7.08 -4.56 26.30
CA ILE A 148 -6.43 -5.58 25.48
C ILE A 148 -7.43 -6.68 25.17
N TYR A 149 -7.59 -6.96 23.88
CA TYR A 149 -8.28 -8.14 23.39
C TYR A 149 -7.24 -9.17 22.97
N ASN A 150 -7.26 -10.33 23.59
CA ASN A 150 -6.42 -11.47 23.22
C ASN A 150 -7.27 -12.51 22.49
N PHE A 151 -6.93 -12.76 21.23
CA PHE A 151 -7.58 -13.73 20.33
C PHE A 151 -6.66 -14.90 19.98
N GLU A 152 -5.51 -15.04 20.63
CA GLU A 152 -4.53 -16.09 20.34
C GLU A 152 -5.16 -17.50 20.38
N LYS A 153 -6.15 -17.72 21.26
CA LYS A 153 -6.91 -18.98 21.36
C LYS A 153 -8.19 -19.00 20.51
N GLY A 154 -8.33 -18.06 19.57
CA GLY A 154 -9.50 -17.88 18.73
C GLY A 154 -10.60 -17.02 19.37
N PHE A 155 -11.52 -16.53 18.54
CA PHE A 155 -12.60 -15.61 18.97
C PHE A 155 -13.55 -16.21 20.02
N GLU A 156 -13.72 -17.54 20.03
CA GLU A 156 -14.57 -18.23 21.00
C GLU A 156 -14.01 -18.19 22.42
N ASN A 157 -12.70 -18.04 22.58
CA ASN A 157 -11.99 -17.97 23.85
C ASN A 157 -11.32 -16.61 24.05
N ALA A 158 -11.89 -15.56 23.50
CA ALA A 158 -11.33 -14.22 23.62
C ALA A 158 -11.19 -13.83 25.10
N GLN A 159 -10.02 -13.27 25.42
CA GLN A 159 -9.76 -12.65 26.70
C GLN A 159 -9.81 -11.13 26.55
N ILE A 160 -10.46 -10.46 27.46
CA ILE A 160 -10.49 -9.01 27.56
C ILE A 160 -9.81 -8.61 28.85
N ILE A 161 -8.76 -7.83 28.75
CA ILE A 161 -8.03 -7.31 29.91
C ILE A 161 -8.20 -5.79 29.92
N LYS A 162 -8.72 -5.26 31.02
CA LYS A 162 -8.81 -3.83 31.27
C LYS A 162 -7.91 -3.47 32.42
N SER A 163 -7.02 -2.51 32.25
CA SER A 163 -6.09 -2.05 33.28
C SER A 163 -6.05 -0.53 33.37
N ASP A 164 -5.88 0.00 34.56
CA ASP A 164 -5.77 1.45 34.81
C ASP A 164 -4.49 2.00 34.21
N SER A 165 -3.39 1.23 34.30
CA SER A 165 -2.12 1.60 33.70
C SER A 165 -1.30 0.36 33.34
N GLY A 166 -0.33 0.54 32.46
CA GLY A 166 0.58 -0.51 32.07
C GLY A 166 1.83 0.03 31.41
N ARG A 167 2.78 -0.86 31.20
CA ARG A 167 4.02 -0.59 30.49
C ARG A 167 4.36 -1.77 29.59
N LEU A 168 4.68 -1.48 28.37
CA LEU A 168 5.13 -2.46 27.40
C LEU A 168 6.64 -2.28 27.21
N GLU A 169 7.39 -3.33 27.43
CA GLU A 169 8.85 -3.33 27.28
C GLU A 169 9.27 -4.50 26.39
N MET A 170 10.31 -4.30 25.60
CA MET A 170 10.91 -5.39 24.85
C MET A 170 11.90 -6.15 25.72
N THR A 171 11.87 -7.47 25.69
CA THR A 171 12.87 -8.30 26.37
C THR A 171 14.26 -8.13 25.77
N ALA A 172 15.30 -8.44 26.54
CA ALA A 172 16.70 -8.29 26.13
C ALA A 172 17.04 -9.17 24.89
N ASP A 173 16.36 -10.28 24.71
CA ASP A 173 16.46 -11.17 23.54
C ASP A 173 15.75 -10.64 22.28
N LYS A 174 14.94 -9.57 22.42
CA LYS A 174 14.15 -8.96 21.35
C LYS A 174 13.15 -9.87 20.66
N GLN A 175 12.83 -11.01 21.27
CA GLN A 175 11.86 -11.97 20.73
C GLN A 175 10.52 -11.92 21.44
N HIS A 176 10.42 -11.20 22.56
CA HIS A 176 9.21 -11.12 23.34
C HIS A 176 8.94 -9.68 23.77
N LEU A 177 7.68 -9.34 23.89
CA LEU A 177 7.20 -8.11 24.53
C LEU A 177 6.75 -8.44 25.95
N TYR A 178 7.27 -7.73 26.90
CA TYR A 178 6.92 -7.85 28.31
C TYR A 178 5.90 -6.77 28.66
N LEU A 179 4.68 -7.22 28.91
CA LEU A 179 3.57 -6.34 29.28
C LEU A 179 3.37 -6.35 30.79
N HIS A 180 3.62 -5.22 31.43
CA HIS A 180 3.29 -4.98 32.83
C HIS A 180 1.98 -4.22 32.90
N LEU A 181 1.00 -4.74 33.61
CA LEU A 181 -0.30 -4.12 33.85
C LEU A 181 -0.49 -3.92 35.34
N TYR A 182 -0.99 -2.76 35.71
CA TYR A 182 -1.24 -2.38 37.09
C TYR A 182 -2.72 -2.09 37.29
N SER A 183 -3.31 -2.67 38.34
CA SER A 183 -4.70 -2.51 38.73
C SER A 183 -5.67 -2.74 37.56
N GLY A 184 -6.35 -3.86 37.58
CA GLY A 184 -7.25 -4.16 36.48
C GLY A 184 -8.10 -5.41 36.67
N GLU A 185 -8.84 -5.71 35.64
CA GLU A 185 -9.72 -6.88 35.56
C GLU A 185 -9.52 -7.61 34.24
N GLN A 186 -9.60 -8.93 34.30
CA GLN A 186 -9.58 -9.79 33.12
C GLN A 186 -10.89 -10.57 33.04
N PHE A 187 -11.41 -10.65 31.85
CA PHE A 187 -12.55 -11.46 31.48
C PHE A 187 -12.12 -12.49 30.46
N GLU A 188 -12.43 -13.77 30.70
CA GLU A 188 -12.07 -14.87 29.82
C GLU A 188 -13.28 -15.77 29.59
N ASN A 189 -13.60 -16.07 28.35
CA ASN A 189 -14.60 -17.07 28.00
C ASN A 189 -14.00 -18.47 28.13
N LEU A 190 -14.69 -19.39 28.79
CA LEU A 190 -14.17 -20.74 28.99
C LEU A 190 -14.63 -21.68 27.87
N LYS A 191 -13.70 -22.47 27.37
CA LYS A 191 -13.78 -23.26 26.12
C LYS A 191 -14.82 -24.41 26.12
N SER A 192 -15.47 -24.73 27.24
CA SER A 192 -16.44 -25.83 27.33
C SER A 192 -17.83 -25.49 26.75
N GLN A 193 -17.90 -24.44 25.91
CA GLN A 193 -19.17 -23.91 25.43
C GLN A 193 -19.56 -24.55 24.10
N SER A 194 -20.60 -25.38 24.16
CA SER A 194 -21.36 -25.75 22.98
C SER A 194 -22.17 -24.53 22.51
N MET A 195 -22.18 -24.26 21.21
CA MET A 195 -22.97 -23.15 20.58
C MET A 195 -24.47 -23.16 20.96
N ASN A 196 -24.97 -24.21 21.57
CA ASN A 196 -26.36 -24.37 22.00
C ASN A 196 -26.64 -24.08 23.49
N GLN A 197 -25.65 -23.68 24.28
CA GLN A 197 -25.87 -23.35 25.67
C GLN A 197 -26.20 -21.87 25.86
N LYS A 198 -27.38 -21.59 26.45
CA LYS A 198 -27.82 -20.21 26.76
C LYS A 198 -26.95 -19.48 27.78
N ASN A 199 -26.19 -20.21 28.59
CA ASN A 199 -25.31 -19.66 29.63
C ASN A 199 -23.86 -20.02 29.29
N VAL A 200 -23.08 -19.01 29.01
CA VAL A 200 -21.69 -19.09 28.69
C VAL A 200 -20.88 -18.87 29.97
N PRO A 201 -20.18 -19.86 30.53
CA PRO A 201 -19.36 -19.64 31.70
C PRO A 201 -18.17 -18.74 31.34
N TYR A 202 -17.98 -17.66 32.11
CA TYR A 202 -16.86 -16.78 31.99
C TYR A 202 -16.10 -16.67 33.31
N ARG A 203 -14.81 -16.45 33.25
CA ARG A 203 -13.96 -16.17 34.39
C ARG A 203 -13.68 -14.67 34.47
N ARG A 204 -13.95 -14.08 35.63
CA ARG A 204 -13.52 -12.72 35.96
C ARG A 204 -12.44 -12.79 37.00
N GLU A 205 -11.35 -12.13 36.75
CA GLU A 205 -10.18 -12.08 37.61
C GLU A 205 -9.78 -10.63 37.82
N ALA A 206 -9.73 -10.18 39.08
CA ALA A 206 -9.20 -8.86 39.40
C ALA A 206 -7.73 -9.02 39.84
N PHE A 207 -6.87 -8.14 39.38
CA PHE A 207 -5.43 -8.16 39.68
C PHE A 207 -4.93 -6.78 40.09
N VAL A 208 -3.97 -6.77 40.99
CA VAL A 208 -3.22 -5.55 41.38
C VAL A 208 -2.06 -5.35 40.42
N GLU A 209 -1.39 -6.44 40.06
CA GLU A 209 -0.30 -6.45 39.10
C GLU A 209 -0.38 -7.72 38.24
N LYS A 210 -0.17 -7.57 36.96
CA LYS A 210 -0.19 -8.68 36.01
C LYS A 210 0.95 -8.53 35.01
N HIS A 211 1.67 -9.61 34.81
CA HIS A 211 2.73 -9.71 33.81
C HIS A 211 2.30 -10.67 32.70
N ALA A 212 2.44 -10.24 31.48
CA ALA A 212 2.22 -11.09 30.31
C ALA A 212 3.43 -11.00 29.39
N ILE A 213 3.84 -12.14 28.87
CA ILE A 213 4.86 -12.22 27.84
C ILE A 213 4.10 -12.51 26.55
N ILE A 214 4.26 -11.61 25.56
CA ILE A 214 3.67 -11.74 24.24
C ILE A 214 4.80 -12.16 23.31
N GLU A 215 4.65 -13.28 22.63
CA GLU A 215 5.59 -13.67 21.57
C GLU A 215 5.53 -12.62 20.46
N PHE A 216 6.62 -11.90 20.32
CA PHE A 216 6.77 -10.91 19.28
C PHE A 216 8.04 -11.26 18.51
N ASN A 217 7.85 -11.75 17.31
CA ASN A 217 8.97 -12.08 16.45
C ASN A 217 9.61 -10.76 15.95
N SER A 218 10.44 -10.16 16.79
CA SER A 218 11.26 -9.02 16.43
C SER A 218 12.58 -9.45 15.78
N ASP A 219 12.67 -10.70 15.33
CA ASP A 219 13.78 -11.05 14.48
C ASP A 219 13.80 -10.04 13.34
N PHE A 220 14.73 -9.12 13.49
CA PHE A 220 15.13 -8.19 12.46
C PHE A 220 15.79 -8.99 11.34
N ASN A 221 15.03 -9.91 10.81
CA ASN A 221 15.19 -10.34 9.46
C ASN A 221 14.80 -9.11 8.66
N MET A 222 15.83 -8.42 8.11
CA MET A 222 15.62 -7.47 7.03
C MET A 222 14.49 -8.06 6.20
N VAL A 223 13.28 -7.47 6.33
CA VAL A 223 12.07 -7.91 5.61
C VAL A 223 12.56 -8.26 4.23
N ASP A 224 12.29 -9.49 3.83
CA ASP A 224 12.94 -10.07 2.66
C ASP A 224 12.91 -9.04 1.54
N ALA A 225 14.09 -8.56 1.12
CA ALA A 225 14.18 -7.52 0.10
C ALA A 225 13.37 -7.91 -1.15
N GLY A 226 13.04 -9.19 -1.27
CA GLY A 226 12.13 -9.77 -2.25
C GLY A 226 10.71 -9.21 -2.18
N PHE A 227 10.12 -8.99 -1.00
CA PHE A 227 8.77 -8.42 -0.90
C PHE A 227 8.77 -6.95 -1.33
N MET A 228 9.80 -6.19 -0.95
CA MET A 228 9.94 -4.78 -1.34
C MET A 228 10.38 -4.59 -2.80
N SER A 229 11.05 -5.59 -3.38
CA SER A 229 11.43 -5.58 -4.81
C SER A 229 10.23 -5.69 -5.76
N ASN A 230 9.06 -6.10 -5.26
CA ASN A 230 7.84 -6.18 -6.05
C ASN A 230 7.15 -4.84 -6.30
N GLN A 231 7.52 -3.78 -5.58
CA GLN A 231 6.98 -2.44 -5.82
C GLN A 231 7.48 -1.89 -7.16
N SER A 232 6.61 -1.17 -7.87
CA SER A 232 6.93 -0.58 -9.19
C SER A 232 8.17 0.31 -9.17
N ASN A 233 8.35 1.10 -8.10
CA ASN A 233 9.47 2.05 -7.96
C ASN A 233 10.82 1.38 -7.66
N SER A 234 10.79 0.12 -7.21
CA SER A 234 11.99 -0.68 -6.90
C SER A 234 12.50 -1.50 -8.09
N LYS A 235 11.82 -1.44 -9.23
CA LYS A 235 12.14 -2.21 -10.44
C LYS A 235 12.87 -1.35 -11.46
N ASP A 236 13.80 -1.94 -12.20
CA ASP A 236 14.36 -1.33 -13.39
C ASP A 236 13.36 -1.38 -14.56
N MET A 237 13.67 -0.68 -15.65
CA MET A 237 12.79 -0.57 -16.81
C MET A 237 12.51 -1.93 -17.47
N LYS A 238 13.49 -2.84 -17.47
CA LYS A 238 13.35 -4.19 -18.02
C LYS A 238 12.45 -5.07 -17.14
N MET A 239 12.63 -5.00 -15.82
CA MET A 239 11.77 -5.68 -14.85
C MET A 239 10.33 -5.13 -14.86
N LEU A 240 10.17 -3.82 -15.04
CA LEU A 240 8.86 -3.19 -15.19
C LEU A 240 8.14 -3.71 -16.43
N GLN A 241 8.83 -3.77 -17.58
CA GLN A 241 8.24 -4.28 -18.82
C GLN A 241 7.81 -5.73 -18.66
N ALA A 242 8.67 -6.60 -18.13
CA ALA A 242 8.32 -8.00 -17.88
C ALA A 242 7.14 -8.13 -16.90
N GLY A 243 7.10 -7.30 -15.85
CA GLY A 243 5.97 -7.25 -14.92
C GLY A 243 4.66 -6.81 -15.57
N ILE A 244 4.71 -5.78 -16.42
CA ILE A 244 3.54 -5.29 -17.18
C ILE A 244 2.99 -6.39 -18.10
N ASP A 245 3.87 -7.08 -18.83
CA ASP A 245 3.46 -8.12 -19.76
C ASP A 245 2.86 -9.33 -19.01
N SER A 246 3.46 -9.73 -17.90
CA SER A 246 2.92 -10.78 -17.02
C SER A 246 1.55 -10.41 -16.43
N MET A 247 1.40 -9.18 -15.92
CA MET A 247 0.12 -8.71 -15.36
C MET A 247 -0.98 -8.59 -16.42
N LYS A 248 -0.65 -8.21 -17.64
CA LYS A 248 -1.63 -8.18 -18.77
C LYS A 248 -2.16 -9.58 -19.07
N VAL A 249 -1.25 -10.56 -19.18
CA VAL A 249 -1.64 -11.96 -19.44
C VAL A 249 -2.49 -12.50 -18.29
N GLN A 250 -2.10 -12.22 -17.04
CA GLN A 250 -2.85 -12.64 -15.86
C GLN A 250 -4.26 -12.01 -15.82
N ASN A 251 -4.36 -10.71 -16.09
CA ASN A 251 -5.64 -9.99 -16.08
C ASN A 251 -6.58 -10.52 -17.18
N ASP A 252 -6.04 -10.82 -18.36
CA ASP A 252 -6.78 -11.43 -19.47
C ASP A 252 -7.29 -12.84 -19.11
N SER A 253 -6.45 -13.64 -18.45
CA SER A 253 -6.81 -14.97 -17.96
C SER A 253 -7.92 -14.92 -16.91
N ILE A 254 -7.81 -14.02 -15.94
CA ILE A 254 -8.82 -13.80 -14.88
C ILE A 254 -10.15 -13.34 -15.52
N GLY A 255 -10.08 -12.38 -16.43
CA GLY A 255 -11.26 -11.88 -17.14
C GLY A 255 -11.99 -12.98 -17.92
N ARG A 256 -11.24 -13.82 -18.63
CA ARG A 256 -11.81 -14.98 -19.35
C ARG A 256 -12.44 -16.01 -18.40
N THR A 257 -11.83 -16.23 -17.24
CA THR A 257 -12.36 -17.14 -16.22
C THR A 257 -13.67 -16.61 -15.67
N TYR A 258 -13.72 -15.34 -15.27
CA TYR A 258 -14.93 -14.70 -14.77
C TYR A 258 -16.04 -14.64 -15.82
N TYR A 259 -15.68 -14.39 -17.09
CA TYR A 259 -16.65 -14.46 -18.18
C TYR A 259 -17.27 -15.86 -18.31
N LYS A 260 -16.44 -16.91 -18.30
CA LYS A 260 -16.93 -18.31 -18.35
C LYS A 260 -17.81 -18.66 -17.16
N GLU A 261 -17.44 -18.21 -15.96
CA GLU A 261 -18.25 -18.40 -14.76
C GLU A 261 -19.60 -17.67 -14.85
N ALA A 262 -19.60 -16.43 -15.35
CA ALA A 262 -20.82 -15.66 -15.59
C ALA A 262 -21.76 -16.41 -16.52
N MET A 263 -21.26 -16.86 -17.66
CA MET A 263 -22.05 -17.62 -18.63
C MET A 263 -22.54 -18.94 -18.05
N ALA A 264 -21.72 -19.63 -17.26
CA ALA A 264 -22.10 -20.87 -16.62
C ALA A 264 -23.12 -20.67 -15.49
N SER A 265 -23.04 -19.58 -14.72
CA SER A 265 -23.96 -19.30 -13.61
C SER A 265 -25.35 -18.90 -14.06
N THR A 266 -25.48 -18.31 -15.27
CA THR A 266 -26.77 -17.86 -15.81
C THR A 266 -27.69 -19.02 -16.16
N TYR A 267 -27.14 -20.20 -16.44
CA TYR A 267 -27.92 -21.38 -16.88
C TYR A 267 -27.79 -22.62 -16.00
N LYS A 268 -27.05 -22.58 -14.89
CA LYS A 268 -27.01 -23.72 -13.97
C LYS A 268 -28.31 -23.80 -13.15
N ALA A 269 -29.27 -24.58 -13.67
CA ALA A 269 -30.20 -25.25 -12.79
C ALA A 269 -29.41 -26.05 -11.78
N THR A 270 -29.75 -25.89 -10.49
CA THR A 270 -29.21 -26.62 -9.35
C THR A 270 -29.42 -28.13 -9.53
N SER A 271 -28.45 -28.80 -10.09
CA SER A 271 -28.48 -30.26 -10.08
C SER A 271 -27.11 -30.86 -9.85
N ASN A 272 -26.58 -30.64 -8.66
CA ASN A 272 -25.49 -31.50 -8.16
C ASN A 272 -25.99 -32.91 -7.78
N THR A 273 -27.22 -33.25 -8.04
CA THR A 273 -27.85 -34.52 -7.60
C THR A 273 -28.63 -35.26 -8.69
N LEU A 274 -28.56 -34.81 -9.94
CA LEU A 274 -29.21 -35.61 -11.02
C LEU A 274 -28.34 -36.82 -11.36
N SER A 275 -28.95 -38.00 -11.20
CA SER A 275 -28.37 -39.25 -11.70
C SER A 275 -28.18 -39.15 -13.23
N LYS A 276 -27.18 -39.87 -13.78
CA LYS A 276 -26.98 -39.96 -15.23
C LYS A 276 -28.27 -40.37 -16.00
N ALA A 277 -29.12 -41.19 -15.35
CA ALA A 277 -30.41 -41.60 -15.90
C ALA A 277 -31.42 -40.43 -15.97
N ASP A 278 -31.38 -39.49 -15.04
CA ASP A 278 -32.26 -38.32 -15.03
C ASP A 278 -31.79 -37.26 -16.06
N THR A 279 -30.51 -37.17 -16.31
CA THR A 279 -29.94 -36.30 -17.34
C THR A 279 -30.38 -36.74 -18.72
N ILE A 280 -30.38 -38.05 -19.02
CA ILE A 280 -30.83 -38.61 -20.29
C ILE A 280 -32.34 -38.34 -20.51
N LYS A 281 -33.15 -38.42 -19.44
CA LYS A 281 -34.58 -38.12 -19.48
C LYS A 281 -34.85 -36.62 -19.78
N ILE A 282 -34.03 -35.75 -19.24
CA ILE A 282 -34.14 -34.28 -19.48
C ILE A 282 -33.73 -33.93 -20.88
N GLU A 283 -32.69 -34.54 -21.45
CA GLU A 283 -32.26 -34.33 -22.85
C GLU A 283 -33.27 -34.79 -23.84
N SER A 284 -34.06 -35.81 -23.52
CA SER A 284 -35.15 -36.35 -24.37
C SER A 284 -36.50 -35.63 -24.20
N ALA A 285 -36.64 -34.82 -23.14
CA ALA A 285 -37.86 -34.05 -22.91
C ALA A 285 -37.85 -32.79 -23.78
N THR A 286 -38.77 -32.66 -24.70
CA THR A 286 -39.11 -31.40 -25.37
C THR A 286 -39.57 -30.43 -24.27
N LEU A 287 -38.71 -29.50 -23.88
CA LEU A 287 -39.05 -28.44 -22.93
C LEU A 287 -40.15 -27.57 -23.56
N GLY A 288 -41.41 -27.84 -23.21
CA GLY A 288 -42.47 -26.89 -23.45
C GLY A 288 -42.19 -25.58 -22.76
N SER A 289 -42.60 -24.48 -23.35
CA SER A 289 -42.54 -23.16 -22.73
C SER A 289 -43.37 -23.18 -21.44
N TYR A 290 -42.71 -23.35 -20.26
CA TYR A 290 -43.37 -23.22 -18.99
C TYR A 290 -43.54 -21.74 -18.65
N ASP A 291 -44.79 -21.32 -18.45
CA ASP A 291 -45.08 -20.00 -17.90
C ASP A 291 -44.81 -20.02 -16.40
N VAL A 292 -43.66 -19.42 -16.03
CA VAL A 292 -43.18 -19.33 -14.66
C VAL A 292 -44.15 -18.55 -13.77
N ASP A 293 -44.81 -17.54 -14.33
CA ASP A 293 -45.77 -16.69 -13.60
C ASP A 293 -47.03 -17.47 -13.21
N SER A 294 -47.51 -18.35 -14.10
CA SER A 294 -48.67 -19.22 -13.80
C SER A 294 -48.33 -20.21 -12.68
N LEU A 295 -47.15 -20.83 -12.70
CA LEU A 295 -46.67 -21.72 -11.64
C LEU A 295 -46.53 -21.00 -10.30
N PHE A 296 -46.00 -19.77 -10.30
CA PHE A 296 -45.90 -18.96 -9.09
C PHE A 296 -47.27 -18.59 -8.54
N ASN A 297 -48.24 -18.25 -9.40
CA ASN A 297 -49.57 -17.88 -8.94
C ASN A 297 -50.36 -19.02 -8.28
N VAL A 298 -50.15 -20.26 -8.69
CA VAL A 298 -50.77 -21.46 -8.12
C VAL A 298 -50.10 -21.91 -6.80
N ALA A 299 -48.87 -21.47 -6.55
CA ALA A 299 -48.14 -21.87 -5.34
C ALA A 299 -48.79 -21.34 -4.05
N THR A 300 -48.69 -22.11 -2.95
CA THR A 300 -49.15 -21.71 -1.61
C THR A 300 -48.35 -20.50 -1.08
N LEU A 301 -48.92 -19.76 -0.14
CA LEU A 301 -48.28 -18.57 0.46
C LEU A 301 -46.89 -18.93 1.02
N MET A 302 -46.76 -20.05 1.71
CA MET A 302 -45.51 -20.52 2.28
C MET A 302 -44.45 -20.85 1.21
N GLN A 303 -44.87 -21.43 0.07
CA GLN A 303 -44.01 -21.73 -1.06
C GLN A 303 -43.57 -20.42 -1.76
N LYS A 304 -44.46 -19.44 -1.94
CA LYS A 304 -44.13 -18.12 -2.49
C LYS A 304 -43.10 -17.42 -1.63
N GLN A 305 -43.27 -17.40 -0.32
CA GLN A 305 -42.30 -16.80 0.62
C GLN A 305 -40.92 -17.50 0.52
N LYS A 306 -40.90 -18.84 0.44
CA LYS A 306 -39.64 -19.59 0.30
C LYS A 306 -38.96 -19.33 -1.05
N ILE A 307 -39.70 -19.23 -2.13
CA ILE A 307 -39.17 -18.93 -3.46
C ILE A 307 -38.55 -17.52 -3.44
N MET A 308 -39.29 -16.53 -2.92
CA MET A 308 -38.81 -15.15 -2.85
C MET A 308 -37.60 -15.01 -1.94
N SER A 309 -37.60 -15.59 -0.75
CA SER A 309 -36.44 -15.53 0.15
C SER A 309 -35.20 -16.19 -0.47
N THR A 310 -35.38 -17.32 -1.16
CA THR A 310 -34.30 -18.00 -1.88
C THR A 310 -33.77 -17.17 -3.05
N ALA A 311 -34.68 -16.53 -3.78
CA ALA A 311 -34.30 -15.64 -4.90
C ALA A 311 -33.51 -14.42 -4.42
N VAL A 312 -33.97 -13.76 -3.33
CA VAL A 312 -33.28 -12.65 -2.71
C VAL A 312 -31.89 -13.06 -2.23
N SER A 313 -31.79 -14.14 -1.46
CA SER A 313 -30.50 -14.65 -0.96
C SER A 313 -29.53 -15.00 -2.09
N ARG A 314 -30.01 -15.59 -3.18
CA ARG A 314 -29.16 -15.85 -4.37
C ARG A 314 -28.71 -14.57 -5.07
N ALA A 315 -29.61 -13.60 -5.20
CA ALA A 315 -29.27 -12.30 -5.80
C ALA A 315 -28.23 -11.56 -4.97
N GLU A 316 -28.39 -11.55 -3.63
CA GLU A 316 -27.43 -10.95 -2.70
C GLU A 316 -26.06 -11.64 -2.76
N SER A 317 -26.06 -12.99 -2.76
CA SER A 317 -24.82 -13.76 -2.89
C SER A 317 -24.12 -13.50 -4.23
N ALA A 318 -24.86 -13.43 -5.31
CA ALA A 318 -24.33 -13.11 -6.65
C ALA A 318 -23.77 -11.67 -6.68
N ALA A 319 -24.49 -10.71 -6.11
CA ALA A 319 -24.03 -9.32 -6.05
C ALA A 319 -22.72 -9.18 -5.24
N SER A 320 -22.63 -9.88 -4.11
CA SER A 320 -21.42 -9.93 -3.28
C SER A 320 -20.24 -10.56 -4.04
N ASP A 321 -20.46 -11.69 -4.71
CA ASP A 321 -19.42 -12.37 -5.50
C ASP A 321 -18.92 -11.48 -6.66
N TRP A 322 -19.83 -10.82 -7.39
CA TRP A 322 -19.45 -9.89 -8.46
C TRP A 322 -18.74 -8.64 -7.94
N SER A 323 -19.14 -8.14 -6.77
CA SER A 323 -18.45 -7.03 -6.11
C SER A 323 -17.02 -7.41 -5.75
N PHE A 324 -16.80 -8.60 -5.19
CA PHE A 324 -15.48 -9.11 -4.86
C PHE A 324 -14.60 -9.34 -6.11
N LYS A 325 -15.17 -9.92 -7.18
CA LYS A 325 -14.49 -10.09 -8.46
C LYS A 325 -14.09 -8.75 -9.07
N GLY A 326 -15.00 -7.77 -9.03
CA GLY A 326 -14.74 -6.40 -9.49
C GLY A 326 -13.61 -5.74 -8.69
N PHE A 327 -13.59 -5.90 -7.37
CA PHE A 327 -12.52 -5.41 -6.52
C PHE A 327 -11.16 -6.02 -6.89
N ASN A 328 -11.08 -7.34 -7.10
CA ASN A 328 -9.84 -8.03 -7.48
C ASN A 328 -9.30 -7.55 -8.84
N ILE A 329 -10.16 -7.38 -9.83
CA ILE A 329 -9.77 -6.83 -11.15
C ILE A 329 -9.25 -5.40 -10.97
N SER A 330 -9.97 -4.56 -10.24
CA SER A 330 -9.58 -3.17 -10.00
C SER A 330 -8.22 -3.07 -9.30
N GLN A 331 -7.94 -3.95 -8.35
CA GLN A 331 -6.65 -3.98 -7.65
C GLN A 331 -5.51 -4.37 -8.59
N THR A 332 -5.72 -5.37 -9.46
CA THR A 332 -4.74 -5.80 -10.46
C THR A 332 -4.51 -4.71 -11.52
N GLU A 333 -5.57 -4.05 -11.99
CA GLU A 333 -5.46 -2.91 -12.90
C GLU A 333 -4.71 -1.72 -12.27
N ASN A 334 -4.97 -1.40 -11.01
CA ASN A 334 -4.26 -0.34 -10.32
C ASN A 334 -2.77 -0.66 -10.20
N SER A 335 -2.41 -1.92 -9.93
CA SER A 335 -1.03 -2.37 -9.92
C SER A 335 -0.39 -2.24 -11.31
N LEU A 336 -1.08 -2.67 -12.37
CA LEU A 336 -0.65 -2.52 -13.75
C LEU A 336 -0.42 -1.06 -14.12
N ARG A 337 -1.35 -0.17 -13.80
CA ARG A 337 -1.22 1.28 -14.04
C ARG A 337 -0.01 1.87 -13.34
N ARG A 338 0.24 1.49 -12.07
CA ARG A 338 1.44 1.93 -11.34
C ARG A 338 2.72 1.51 -12.03
N HIS A 339 2.81 0.26 -12.52
CA HIS A 339 3.99 -0.20 -13.25
C HIS A 339 4.18 0.54 -14.57
N MET A 340 3.10 0.77 -15.32
CA MET A 340 3.14 1.58 -16.55
C MET A 340 3.57 3.02 -16.28
N THR A 341 3.00 3.66 -15.26
CA THR A 341 3.38 5.01 -14.87
C THR A 341 4.86 5.08 -14.50
N SER A 342 5.36 4.18 -13.65
CA SER A 342 6.77 4.13 -13.27
C SER A 342 7.71 3.88 -14.46
N TRP A 343 7.28 3.09 -15.44
CA TRP A 343 8.03 2.87 -16.67
C TRP A 343 8.18 4.16 -17.48
N HIS A 344 7.07 4.89 -17.71
CA HIS A 344 7.09 6.15 -18.44
C HIS A 344 7.81 7.24 -17.65
N GLU A 345 7.67 7.28 -16.35
CA GLU A 345 8.29 8.28 -15.46
C GLU A 345 9.81 8.27 -15.58
N LYS A 346 10.45 7.10 -15.67
CA LYS A 346 11.90 6.98 -15.86
C LYS A 346 12.39 7.65 -17.13
N LEU A 347 11.61 7.62 -18.18
CA LEU A 347 11.96 8.21 -19.47
C LEU A 347 11.62 9.70 -19.51
N THR A 348 10.43 10.05 -19.02
CA THR A 348 9.95 11.45 -19.04
C THR A 348 10.75 12.37 -18.15
N LEU A 349 11.12 11.95 -16.93
CA LEU A 349 11.94 12.76 -16.03
C LEU A 349 13.35 13.00 -16.58
N SER A 350 13.92 12.02 -17.27
CA SER A 350 15.23 12.20 -17.91
C SER A 350 15.14 13.18 -19.08
N LEU A 351 14.11 13.06 -19.92
CA LEU A 351 13.87 13.99 -21.03
C LEU A 351 13.44 15.38 -20.56
N ALA A 352 12.77 15.47 -19.41
CA ALA A 352 12.37 16.75 -18.82
C ALA A 352 13.56 17.68 -18.57
N CYS A 353 14.74 17.14 -18.27
CA CYS A 353 15.98 17.92 -18.17
C CYS A 353 16.24 18.74 -19.44
N LEU A 354 16.07 18.13 -20.58
CA LEU A 354 16.30 18.76 -21.89
C LEU A 354 15.18 19.74 -22.23
N ILE A 355 13.93 19.38 -21.98
CA ILE A 355 12.75 20.21 -22.21
C ILE A 355 12.83 21.48 -21.35
N PHE A 356 13.13 21.35 -20.06
CA PHE A 356 13.21 22.50 -19.16
C PHE A 356 14.38 23.44 -19.49
N PHE A 357 15.48 22.91 -20.01
CA PHE A 357 16.53 23.75 -20.55
C PHE A 357 16.07 24.59 -21.76
N PHE A 358 15.36 23.95 -22.70
CA PHE A 358 14.83 24.69 -23.87
C PHE A 358 13.73 25.69 -23.51
N ILE A 359 13.05 25.52 -22.39
CA ILE A 359 12.11 26.52 -21.85
C ILE A 359 12.89 27.64 -21.12
N GLY A 360 13.81 27.25 -20.24
CA GLY A 360 14.52 28.16 -19.35
C GLY A 360 15.45 29.14 -20.09
N ALA A 361 16.15 28.65 -21.10
CA ALA A 361 17.14 29.47 -21.81
C ALA A 361 16.50 30.64 -22.58
N PRO A 362 15.49 30.49 -23.44
CA PRO A 362 14.80 31.60 -24.08
C PRO A 362 14.08 32.51 -23.09
N LEU A 363 13.44 31.93 -22.09
CA LEU A 363 12.69 32.69 -21.08
C LEU A 363 13.59 33.58 -20.24
N GLY A 364 14.76 33.09 -19.82
CA GLY A 364 15.77 33.90 -19.13
C GLY A 364 16.25 35.07 -19.96
N GLY A 365 16.51 34.85 -21.26
CA GLY A 365 16.92 35.92 -22.18
C GLY A 365 15.83 36.98 -22.43
N ILE A 366 14.55 36.62 -22.42
CA ILE A 366 13.41 37.52 -22.61
C ILE A 366 13.13 38.32 -21.32
N LEU A 367 13.10 37.68 -20.17
CA LEU A 367 12.82 38.31 -18.87
C LEU A 367 13.80 39.45 -18.57
N SER A 368 15.07 39.25 -18.89
CA SER A 368 16.11 40.27 -18.72
C SER A 368 15.90 41.50 -19.65
N LEU A 369 15.35 41.30 -20.85
CA LEU A 369 15.06 42.39 -21.80
C LEU A 369 13.83 43.23 -21.40
N ILE A 370 12.91 42.70 -20.56
CA ILE A 370 11.70 43.40 -20.11
C ILE A 370 12.01 44.33 -18.91
N HIS A 371 13.06 44.06 -18.15
CA HIS A 371 13.47 44.84 -16.98
C HIS A 371 14.47 45.95 -17.31
N ILE A 372 14.87 46.11 -18.56
CA ILE A 372 15.66 47.22 -19.09
C ILE A 372 14.72 48.18 -19.83
#